data_09c529b4669109b5994078987e1a08f7
#
_entry.id   09c529b4669109b5994078987e1a08f7
#
_cell.length_a   1.000
_cell.length_b   1.000
_cell.length_c   1.000
_cell.angle_alpha   90.00
_cell.angle_beta   90.00
_cell.angle_gamma   90.00
#
_symmetry.space_group_name_H-M   'P 1'
#
loop_
_entity.id
_entity.type
_entity.pdbx_description
1 polymer ?
#
loop_
_entity_poly.entity_id
_entity_poly.type
_entity_poly.pdbx_seq_one_letter_code
_entity_poly.pdbx_strand_id
1 'polypeptide(L)'
;ALAQYRHDQPLAGFATWSAIAQLTGIVKPGALPEQMTGDRYIAQSRAVPHQLFSTMGVVVGLARGVLGLDPNASRGEFDFRPALPADWPSVRFSNFDFGAHKLSGEIRQSPTALRLSLDDDSAEPLEVHFAPALPWGAHVTRVLVDGKPAEFHQRDSSALSRASVQFRLERHATVAIEFTAGIAIVPAVPHPEPGDRTEQIKILQVDQKPGAGGHGEITLTVAGLGGRSYTLDAVTPLANVGAEGAAVEKTQQGIRLKIPFEGSGYVQRTIRLSF
;
A
#
# COMPACT_ATOMS: atom_id res chain seq x y z
N ALA A 1 -3.80 8.01 7.40
CA ALA A 1 -3.06 6.88 6.81
C ALA A 1 -3.24 5.59 7.61
N LEU A 2 -2.77 5.49 8.87
CA LEU A 2 -2.81 4.23 9.64
C LEU A 2 -4.23 3.66 9.80
N ALA A 3 -5.22 4.49 10.08
CA ALA A 3 -6.62 4.06 10.15
C ALA A 3 -7.11 3.46 8.81
N GLN A 4 -6.72 4.06 7.69
CA GLN A 4 -7.06 3.54 6.36
C GLN A 4 -6.45 2.14 6.14
N TYR A 5 -5.18 1.91 6.52
CA TYR A 5 -4.57 0.58 6.46
C TYR A 5 -5.29 -0.44 7.35
N ARG A 6 -5.69 -0.05 8.57
CA ARG A 6 -6.43 -0.93 9.49
C ARG A 6 -7.84 -1.28 9.01
N HIS A 7 -8.43 -0.43 8.17
CA HIS A 7 -9.73 -0.65 7.53
C HIS A 7 -9.61 -1.20 6.11
N ASP A 8 -8.51 -1.86 5.77
CA ASP A 8 -8.24 -2.49 4.48
C ASP A 8 -8.33 -1.53 3.28
N GLN A 9 -7.98 -0.24 3.47
CA GLN A 9 -7.90 0.80 2.41
C GLN A 9 -6.44 1.22 2.14
N PRO A 10 -5.53 0.28 1.72
CA PRO A 10 -4.10 0.58 1.64
C PRO A 10 -3.77 1.61 0.56
N LEU A 11 -4.51 1.65 -0.55
CA LEU A 11 -4.27 2.62 -1.62
C LEU A 11 -4.50 4.06 -1.14
N ALA A 12 -5.64 4.31 -0.46
CA ALA A 12 -5.92 5.61 0.17
C ALA A 12 -4.95 5.89 1.34
N GLY A 13 -4.59 4.84 2.09
CA GLY A 13 -3.62 4.92 3.17
C GLY A 13 -2.24 5.36 2.70
N PHE A 14 -1.76 4.77 1.60
CA PHE A 14 -0.48 5.12 1.00
C PHE A 14 -0.50 6.54 0.40
N ALA A 15 -1.55 6.90 -0.33
CA ALA A 15 -1.70 8.26 -0.86
C ALA A 15 -1.65 9.32 0.24
N THR A 16 -2.32 9.08 1.36
CA THR A 16 -2.28 9.98 2.53
C THR A 16 -0.90 10.00 3.18
N TRP A 17 -0.29 8.83 3.40
CA TRP A 17 1.03 8.73 4.02
C TRP A 17 2.11 9.38 3.15
N SER A 18 2.16 9.08 1.86
CA SER A 18 3.17 9.63 0.95
C SER A 18 3.07 11.15 0.81
N ALA A 19 1.85 11.71 0.75
CA ALA A 19 1.63 13.14 0.72
C ALA A 19 2.21 13.84 1.98
N ILE A 20 2.05 13.22 3.17
CA ILE A 20 2.62 13.75 4.41
C ILE A 20 4.15 13.55 4.42
N ALA A 21 4.65 12.39 3.99
CA ALA A 21 6.07 12.11 3.95
C ALA A 21 6.86 13.07 3.04
N GLN A 22 6.28 13.50 1.92
CA GLN A 22 6.88 14.49 1.03
C GLN A 22 7.09 15.87 1.70
N LEU A 23 6.32 16.19 2.75
CA LEU A 23 6.50 17.43 3.49
C LEU A 23 7.84 17.52 4.24
N THR A 24 8.50 16.38 4.46
CA THR A 24 9.82 16.34 5.15
C THR A 24 10.93 17.06 4.38
N GLY A 25 10.74 17.35 3.10
CA GLY A 25 11.69 18.11 2.27
C GLY A 25 11.33 19.59 2.10
N ILE A 26 10.10 20.00 2.45
CA ILE A 26 9.57 21.33 2.09
C ILE A 26 10.05 22.44 3.05
N VAL A 27 10.08 22.18 4.34
CA VAL A 27 10.50 23.21 5.34
C VAL A 27 11.98 23.10 5.65
N LYS A 28 12.42 21.91 6.04
CA LYS A 28 13.82 21.52 6.26
C LYS A 28 13.94 20.01 6.05
N PRO A 29 15.07 19.51 5.55
CA PRO A 29 15.29 18.08 5.41
C PRO A 29 15.01 17.32 6.72
N GLY A 30 14.09 16.34 6.66
CA GLY A 30 13.69 15.51 7.80
C GLY A 30 12.76 16.17 8.81
N ALA A 31 12.37 17.44 8.64
CA ALA A 31 11.49 18.15 9.56
C ALA A 31 10.05 18.22 9.03
N LEU A 32 9.10 17.95 9.89
CA LEU A 32 7.67 18.15 9.62
C LEU A 32 7.12 19.25 10.51
N PRO A 33 6.46 20.27 9.95
CA PRO A 33 5.81 21.29 10.74
C PRO A 33 4.56 20.72 11.45
N GLU A 34 4.16 21.39 12.51
CA GLU A 34 2.94 21.06 13.23
C GLU A 34 1.69 21.22 12.36
N GLN A 35 1.65 22.30 11.58
CA GLN A 35 0.49 22.66 10.76
C GLN A 35 0.93 23.17 9.39
N MET A 36 0.18 22.76 8.38
CA MET A 36 0.31 23.21 7.00
C MET A 36 -0.96 23.96 6.59
N THR A 37 -0.87 24.82 5.57
CA THR A 37 -2.05 25.36 4.91
C THR A 37 -2.79 24.25 4.17
N GLY A 38 -4.13 24.36 4.03
CA GLY A 38 -4.92 23.30 3.40
C GLY A 38 -4.83 23.28 1.87
N ASP A 39 -4.41 24.37 1.26
CA ASP A 39 -4.42 24.59 -0.18
C ASP A 39 -3.02 24.65 -0.82
N ARG A 40 -1.98 24.77 0.01
CA ARG A 40 -0.59 24.90 -0.45
C ARG A 40 0.37 24.15 0.45
N TYR A 41 1.52 23.77 -0.11
CA TYR A 41 2.65 23.21 0.63
C TYR A 41 3.46 24.31 1.33
N ILE A 42 2.83 24.96 2.31
CA ILE A 42 3.41 26.03 3.13
C ILE A 42 3.07 25.75 4.59
N ALA A 43 4.09 25.77 5.46
CA ALA A 43 3.83 25.75 6.90
C ALA A 43 3.10 27.03 7.35
N GLN A 44 2.17 26.93 8.27
CA GLN A 44 1.55 28.11 8.87
C GLN A 44 2.57 28.92 9.64
N SER A 45 2.45 30.25 9.60
CA SER A 45 3.45 31.18 10.16
C SER A 45 3.69 31.02 11.66
N ARG A 46 2.73 30.48 12.40
CA ARG A 46 2.83 30.22 13.85
C ARG A 46 3.02 28.74 14.19
N ALA A 47 3.13 27.86 13.19
CA ALA A 47 3.36 26.45 13.43
C ALA A 47 4.76 26.18 13.96
N VAL A 48 4.89 25.20 14.85
CA VAL A 48 6.22 24.69 15.24
C VAL A 48 6.87 24.08 13.98
N PRO A 49 8.07 24.55 13.60
CA PRO A 49 8.69 24.17 12.32
C PRO A 49 9.18 22.72 12.30
N HIS A 50 9.37 22.10 13.45
CA HIS A 50 9.74 20.69 13.59
C HIS A 50 8.99 20.06 14.74
N GLN A 51 7.89 19.39 14.43
CA GLN A 51 7.05 18.75 15.41
C GLN A 51 7.32 17.24 15.48
N LEU A 52 7.77 16.78 16.65
CA LEU A 52 8.11 15.37 16.87
C LEU A 52 6.93 14.42 16.57
N PHE A 53 5.73 14.77 17.00
CA PHE A 53 4.53 13.94 16.76
C PHE A 53 4.19 13.82 15.27
N SER A 54 4.41 14.89 14.49
CA SER A 54 4.22 14.84 13.04
C SER A 54 5.23 13.90 12.38
N THR A 55 6.51 13.95 12.80
CA THR A 55 7.56 13.06 12.31
C THR A 55 7.29 11.60 12.71
N MET A 56 6.88 11.35 13.96
CA MET A 56 6.46 10.00 14.39
C MET A 56 5.31 9.47 13.54
N GLY A 57 4.36 10.32 13.13
CA GLY A 57 3.24 9.93 12.28
C GLY A 57 3.69 9.34 10.94
N VAL A 58 4.79 9.85 10.36
CA VAL A 58 5.38 9.28 9.12
C VAL A 58 6.03 7.93 9.39
N VAL A 59 6.85 7.81 10.44
CA VAL A 59 7.53 6.55 10.79
C VAL A 59 6.53 5.46 11.15
N VAL A 60 5.54 5.76 12.00
CA VAL A 60 4.49 4.81 12.39
C VAL A 60 3.61 4.45 11.19
N GLY A 61 3.29 5.40 10.31
CA GLY A 61 2.54 5.15 9.08
C GLY A 61 3.27 4.20 8.14
N LEU A 62 4.60 4.32 8.02
CA LEU A 62 5.42 3.39 7.25
C LEU A 62 5.47 2.02 7.91
N ALA A 63 5.90 1.94 9.18
CA ALA A 63 6.14 0.68 9.86
C ALA A 63 4.85 -0.13 10.06
N ARG A 64 3.81 0.47 10.64
CA ARG A 64 2.55 -0.21 10.97
C ARG A 64 1.50 -0.15 9.85
N GLY A 65 1.61 0.78 8.93
CA GLY A 65 0.71 0.90 7.77
C GLY A 65 1.25 0.15 6.56
N VAL A 66 2.23 0.71 5.88
CA VAL A 66 2.77 0.18 4.61
C VAL A 66 3.40 -1.20 4.81
N LEU A 67 4.31 -1.32 5.78
CA LEU A 67 4.99 -2.58 6.10
C LEU A 67 4.12 -3.51 6.96
N GLY A 68 3.15 -2.99 7.71
CA GLY A 68 2.25 -3.82 8.52
C GLY A 68 2.95 -4.57 9.65
N LEU A 69 4.01 -3.99 10.24
CA LEU A 69 4.74 -4.58 11.36
C LEU A 69 3.98 -4.33 12.67
N ASP A 70 3.39 -5.34 13.26
CA ASP A 70 2.62 -5.23 14.52
C ASP A 70 3.03 -6.35 15.51
N PRO A 71 4.10 -6.13 16.28
CA PRO A 71 4.63 -7.12 17.21
C PRO A 71 3.83 -7.17 18.52
N ASN A 72 3.72 -8.37 19.08
CA ASN A 72 3.17 -8.62 20.41
C ASN A 72 4.20 -9.40 21.25
N ALA A 73 5.16 -8.67 21.83
CA ALA A 73 6.26 -9.27 22.59
C ALA A 73 5.78 -10.10 23.79
N SER A 74 4.66 -9.75 24.42
CA SER A 74 4.14 -10.48 25.58
C SER A 74 3.60 -11.86 25.25
N ARG A 75 3.28 -12.11 23.96
CA ARG A 75 2.79 -13.40 23.47
C ARG A 75 3.81 -14.15 22.61
N GLY A 76 4.96 -13.54 22.28
CA GLY A 76 5.88 -14.11 21.32
C GLY A 76 5.26 -14.22 19.91
N GLU A 77 4.43 -13.25 19.52
CA GLU A 77 3.70 -13.22 18.25
C GLU A 77 4.12 -11.99 17.41
N PHE A 78 4.12 -12.15 16.10
CA PHE A 78 4.39 -11.07 15.16
C PHE A 78 3.38 -11.11 14.01
N ASP A 79 2.46 -10.16 14.03
CA ASP A 79 1.57 -9.92 12.93
C ASP A 79 2.30 -9.09 11.86
N PHE A 80 2.46 -9.68 10.67
CA PHE A 80 3.14 -9.07 9.54
C PHE A 80 2.19 -8.97 8.34
N ARG A 81 1.61 -7.79 8.14
CA ARG A 81 0.50 -7.56 7.20
C ARG A 81 0.83 -6.50 6.15
N PRO A 82 1.90 -6.68 5.35
CA PRO A 82 2.33 -5.67 4.39
C PRO A 82 1.25 -5.40 3.33
N ALA A 83 1.18 -4.13 2.92
CA ALA A 83 0.37 -3.69 1.80
C ALA A 83 1.19 -2.66 1.00
N LEU A 84 2.13 -3.19 0.23
CA LEU A 84 3.12 -2.42 -0.50
C LEU A 84 2.52 -1.82 -1.78
N PRO A 85 2.97 -0.63 -2.23
CA PRO A 85 2.69 -0.13 -3.57
C PRO A 85 3.10 -1.14 -4.64
N ALA A 86 2.31 -1.23 -5.70
CA ALA A 86 2.55 -2.20 -6.78
C ALA A 86 3.83 -1.95 -7.57
N ASP A 87 4.31 -0.72 -7.58
CA ASP A 87 5.56 -0.27 -8.22
C ASP A 87 6.81 -0.45 -7.34
N TRP A 88 6.67 -0.99 -6.12
CA TRP A 88 7.79 -1.35 -5.25
C TRP A 88 8.13 -2.83 -5.43
N PRO A 89 9.09 -3.22 -6.30
CA PRO A 89 9.38 -4.63 -6.58
C PRO A 89 10.02 -5.35 -5.39
N SER A 90 10.67 -4.59 -4.49
CA SER A 90 11.21 -5.12 -3.24
C SER A 90 11.29 -4.07 -2.15
N VAL A 91 11.18 -4.53 -0.91
CA VAL A 91 11.38 -3.72 0.30
C VAL A 91 12.21 -4.53 1.28
N ARG A 92 13.19 -3.87 1.89
CA ARG A 92 14.00 -4.44 2.98
C ARG A 92 13.83 -3.61 4.23
N PHE A 93 13.81 -4.28 5.36
CA PHE A 93 13.94 -3.68 6.68
C PHE A 93 14.98 -4.44 7.49
N SER A 94 15.59 -3.76 8.43
CA SER A 94 16.61 -4.35 9.30
C SER A 94 16.57 -3.72 10.68
N ASN A 95 17.07 -4.45 11.66
CA ASN A 95 17.14 -3.99 13.06
C ASN A 95 15.77 -3.56 13.61
N PHE A 96 14.72 -4.32 13.33
CA PHE A 96 13.42 -4.10 13.93
C PHE A 96 13.38 -4.84 15.27
N ASP A 97 13.58 -4.06 16.34
CA ASP A 97 13.69 -4.58 17.70
C ASP A 97 12.33 -4.61 18.41
N PHE A 98 11.97 -5.76 19.01
CA PHE A 98 10.87 -5.85 19.98
C PHE A 98 11.07 -7.05 20.93
N GLY A 99 10.92 -6.83 22.23
CA GLY A 99 11.18 -7.85 23.24
C GLY A 99 12.60 -8.40 23.11
N ALA A 100 12.74 -9.74 22.98
CA ALA A 100 14.01 -10.42 22.77
C ALA A 100 14.39 -10.55 21.28
N HIS A 101 13.53 -10.12 20.36
CA HIS A 101 13.67 -10.33 18.94
C HIS A 101 14.27 -9.12 18.24
N LYS A 102 15.08 -9.38 17.21
CA LYS A 102 15.66 -8.39 16.31
C LYS A 102 15.53 -8.88 14.88
N LEU A 103 14.48 -8.41 14.23
CA LEU A 103 14.14 -8.88 12.90
C LEU A 103 14.80 -8.07 11.79
N SER A 104 15.15 -8.79 10.73
CA SER A 104 15.49 -8.23 9.43
C SER A 104 14.76 -9.02 8.35
N GLY A 105 14.30 -8.36 7.29
CA GLY A 105 13.55 -9.04 6.26
C GLY A 105 13.57 -8.36 4.91
N GLU A 106 13.27 -9.15 3.88
CA GLU A 106 13.07 -8.68 2.52
C GLU A 106 11.76 -9.25 1.97
N ILE A 107 10.93 -8.37 1.44
CA ILE A 107 9.77 -8.74 0.63
C ILE A 107 10.11 -8.43 -0.82
N ARG A 108 9.86 -9.39 -1.72
CA ARG A 108 9.88 -9.20 -3.17
C ARG A 108 8.53 -9.53 -3.74
N GLN A 109 8.04 -8.68 -4.63
CA GLN A 109 6.76 -8.92 -5.29
C GLN A 109 6.87 -8.81 -6.81
N SER A 110 6.02 -9.57 -7.47
CA SER A 110 5.78 -9.56 -8.91
C SER A 110 4.27 -9.62 -9.16
N PRO A 111 3.80 -9.47 -10.41
CA PRO A 111 2.37 -9.54 -10.71
C PRO A 111 1.66 -10.84 -10.32
N THR A 112 2.38 -11.93 -10.08
CA THR A 112 1.82 -13.26 -9.79
C THR A 112 2.50 -13.99 -8.62
N ALA A 113 3.43 -13.33 -7.92
CA ALA A 113 4.10 -13.96 -6.79
C ALA A 113 4.60 -12.93 -5.77
N LEU A 114 4.64 -13.35 -4.52
CA LEU A 114 5.27 -12.63 -3.42
C LEU A 114 6.21 -13.57 -2.67
N ARG A 115 7.38 -13.07 -2.30
CA ARG A 115 8.39 -13.81 -1.54
C ARG A 115 8.80 -12.99 -0.32
N LEU A 116 8.88 -13.65 0.83
CA LEU A 116 9.43 -13.12 2.07
C LEU A 116 10.68 -13.92 2.45
N SER A 117 11.75 -13.23 2.85
CA SER A 117 12.83 -13.76 3.65
C SER A 117 12.84 -13.01 4.96
N LEU A 118 12.85 -13.73 6.08
CA LEU A 118 12.79 -13.14 7.42
C LEU A 118 13.87 -13.79 8.29
N ASP A 119 14.68 -12.97 8.94
CA ASP A 119 15.75 -13.35 9.84
C ASP A 119 15.49 -12.79 11.22
N ASP A 120 15.84 -13.56 12.27
CA ASP A 120 15.79 -13.15 13.66
C ASP A 120 17.11 -13.48 14.36
N ASP A 121 17.69 -12.51 15.04
CA ASP A 121 18.92 -12.70 15.83
C ASP A 121 18.64 -13.39 17.17
N SER A 122 17.38 -13.50 17.60
CA SER A 122 16.98 -14.17 18.86
C SER A 122 17.18 -15.68 18.79
N ALA A 123 17.42 -16.29 19.95
CA ALA A 123 17.35 -17.74 20.11
C ALA A 123 15.93 -18.22 20.50
N GLU A 124 15.05 -17.31 20.86
CA GLU A 124 13.66 -17.61 21.21
C GLU A 124 12.84 -17.73 19.91
N PRO A 125 11.96 -18.75 19.79
CA PRO A 125 11.12 -18.89 18.62
C PRO A 125 10.00 -17.85 18.62
N LEU A 126 9.62 -17.39 17.40
CA LEU A 126 8.59 -16.40 17.19
C LEU A 126 7.46 -16.97 16.32
N GLU A 127 6.21 -16.83 16.77
CA GLU A 127 5.05 -17.14 15.92
C GLU A 127 4.77 -15.97 14.98
N VAL A 128 4.84 -16.23 13.67
CA VAL A 128 4.64 -15.21 12.63
C VAL A 128 3.33 -15.45 11.91
N HIS A 129 2.46 -14.43 11.90
CA HIS A 129 1.22 -14.39 11.13
C HIS A 129 1.42 -13.48 9.92
N PHE A 130 1.83 -14.07 8.80
CA PHE A 130 2.11 -13.32 7.58
C PHE A 130 0.86 -13.22 6.71
N ALA A 131 0.39 -11.99 6.46
CA ALA A 131 -0.84 -11.74 5.73
C ALA A 131 -0.70 -10.56 4.74
N PRO A 132 0.11 -10.71 3.67
CA PRO A 132 0.31 -9.67 2.67
C PRO A 132 -0.95 -9.38 1.88
N ALA A 133 -1.07 -8.11 1.42
CA ALA A 133 -2.06 -7.72 0.44
C ALA A 133 -1.75 -8.35 -0.92
N LEU A 134 -2.79 -8.73 -1.65
CA LEU A 134 -2.73 -9.26 -3.00
C LEU A 134 -3.30 -8.25 -4.00
N PRO A 135 -2.92 -8.31 -5.29
CA PRO A 135 -3.63 -7.63 -6.35
C PRO A 135 -5.12 -7.98 -6.35
N TRP A 136 -5.97 -7.02 -6.72
CA TRP A 136 -7.41 -7.27 -6.80
C TRP A 136 -7.72 -8.33 -7.87
N GLY A 137 -8.60 -9.27 -7.52
CA GLY A 137 -8.96 -10.40 -8.38
C GLY A 137 -7.95 -11.54 -8.39
N ALA A 138 -6.82 -11.43 -7.71
CA ALA A 138 -5.85 -12.51 -7.60
C ALA A 138 -6.34 -13.63 -6.65
N HIS A 139 -6.12 -14.89 -7.05
CA HIS A 139 -6.42 -16.07 -6.23
C HIS A 139 -5.12 -16.81 -5.94
N VAL A 140 -4.89 -17.14 -4.67
CA VAL A 140 -3.71 -17.90 -4.26
C VAL A 140 -3.79 -19.31 -4.81
N THR A 141 -2.72 -19.72 -5.49
CA THR A 141 -2.59 -21.06 -6.07
C THR A 141 -1.67 -21.96 -5.26
N ARG A 142 -0.69 -21.36 -4.55
CA ARG A 142 0.30 -22.11 -3.79
C ARG A 142 0.94 -21.23 -2.71
N VAL A 143 1.17 -21.84 -1.55
CA VAL A 143 2.00 -21.25 -0.49
C VAL A 143 3.05 -22.25 -0.05
N LEU A 144 4.29 -21.79 0.06
CA LEU A 144 5.41 -22.55 0.59
C LEU A 144 6.04 -21.80 1.75
N VAL A 145 6.37 -22.54 2.82
CA VAL A 145 7.24 -22.08 3.91
C VAL A 145 8.47 -23.00 3.91
N ASP A 146 9.67 -22.40 3.79
CA ASP A 146 10.95 -23.11 3.65
C ASP A 146 10.92 -24.20 2.57
N GLY A 147 10.30 -23.86 1.44
CA GLY A 147 10.16 -24.77 0.29
C GLY A 147 9.11 -25.87 0.46
N LYS A 148 8.44 -25.98 1.60
CA LYS A 148 7.40 -26.98 1.86
C LYS A 148 6.00 -26.38 1.72
N PRO A 149 5.03 -27.13 1.17
CA PRO A 149 3.63 -26.66 1.14
C PRO A 149 3.14 -26.35 2.53
N ALA A 150 2.45 -25.20 2.66
CA ALA A 150 1.86 -24.73 3.92
C ALA A 150 0.36 -24.48 3.74
N GLU A 151 -0.39 -24.66 4.83
CA GLU A 151 -1.78 -24.28 4.91
C GLU A 151 -1.90 -22.76 4.86
N PHE A 152 -2.90 -22.25 4.15
CA PHE A 152 -3.16 -20.84 4.02
C PHE A 152 -4.66 -20.55 3.94
N HIS A 153 -5.01 -19.32 4.24
CA HIS A 153 -6.36 -18.79 4.05
C HIS A 153 -6.29 -17.55 3.18
N GLN A 154 -7.12 -17.48 2.14
CA GLN A 154 -7.37 -16.23 1.43
C GLN A 154 -8.63 -15.60 2.00
N ARG A 155 -8.52 -14.34 2.38
CA ARG A 155 -9.63 -13.50 2.82
C ARG A 155 -9.81 -12.34 1.87
N ASP A 156 -10.99 -12.23 1.31
CA ASP A 156 -11.41 -11.13 0.48
C ASP A 156 -12.33 -10.19 1.28
N SER A 157 -11.99 -8.93 1.35
CA SER A 157 -12.86 -7.85 1.82
C SER A 157 -13.36 -7.04 0.62
N SER A 158 -14.28 -6.09 0.85
CA SER A 158 -14.73 -5.20 -0.22
C SER A 158 -13.62 -4.34 -0.82
N ALA A 159 -12.52 -4.15 -0.12
CA ALA A 159 -11.45 -3.24 -0.54
C ALA A 159 -10.10 -3.91 -0.76
N LEU A 160 -9.90 -5.14 -0.28
CA LEU A 160 -8.59 -5.78 -0.27
C LEU A 160 -8.70 -7.30 -0.16
N SER A 161 -7.84 -8.01 -0.89
CA SER A 161 -7.60 -9.46 -0.72
C SER A 161 -6.28 -9.68 0.03
N ARG A 162 -6.25 -10.66 0.94
CA ARG A 162 -5.02 -11.07 1.67
C ARG A 162 -4.87 -12.59 1.63
N ALA A 163 -3.63 -13.03 1.48
CA ALA A 163 -3.23 -14.40 1.77
C ALA A 163 -2.70 -14.46 3.21
N SER A 164 -3.18 -15.37 4.04
CA SER A 164 -2.72 -15.54 5.42
C SER A 164 -2.06 -16.90 5.60
N VAL A 165 -0.84 -16.91 6.11
CA VAL A 165 -0.06 -18.10 6.47
C VAL A 165 0.57 -17.89 7.84
N GLN A 166 0.61 -18.95 8.65
CA GLN A 166 1.25 -18.96 9.96
C GLN A 166 2.46 -19.87 9.92
N PHE A 167 3.55 -19.46 10.56
CA PHE A 167 4.75 -20.25 10.69
C PHE A 167 5.55 -19.84 11.94
N ARG A 168 6.35 -20.78 12.40
CA ARG A 168 7.29 -20.55 13.50
C ARG A 168 8.64 -20.14 12.91
N LEU A 169 9.13 -18.99 13.30
CA LEU A 169 10.46 -18.49 12.99
C LEU A 169 11.40 -18.85 14.14
N GLU A 170 12.44 -19.63 13.86
CA GLU A 170 13.49 -19.93 14.83
C GLU A 170 14.69 -19.01 14.65
N ARG A 171 15.20 -18.89 13.43
CA ARG A 171 16.26 -17.94 13.07
C ARG A 171 16.10 -17.40 11.67
N HIS A 172 15.63 -18.22 10.75
CA HIS A 172 15.43 -17.87 9.36
C HIS A 172 14.21 -18.60 8.84
N ALA A 173 13.41 -17.89 8.05
CA ALA A 173 12.31 -18.49 7.31
C ALA A 173 12.12 -17.81 5.94
N THR A 174 11.70 -18.59 4.98
CA THR A 174 11.28 -18.09 3.66
C THR A 174 9.83 -18.45 3.40
N VAL A 175 9.07 -17.49 2.86
CA VAL A 175 7.69 -17.72 2.41
C VAL A 175 7.58 -17.36 0.94
N ALA A 176 6.97 -18.25 0.15
CA ALA A 176 6.62 -17.97 -1.24
C ALA A 176 5.11 -18.15 -1.42
N ILE A 177 4.45 -17.12 -1.95
CA ILE A 177 3.02 -17.11 -2.27
C ILE A 177 2.90 -16.91 -3.77
N GLU A 178 2.29 -17.87 -4.47
CA GLU A 178 1.97 -17.80 -5.90
C GLU A 178 0.46 -17.58 -6.06
N PHE A 179 0.08 -16.70 -6.98
CA PHE A 179 -1.32 -16.35 -7.21
C PHE A 179 -1.59 -16.04 -8.69
N THR A 180 -2.84 -16.09 -9.08
CA THR A 180 -3.27 -15.72 -10.43
C THR A 180 -3.08 -14.22 -10.68
N ALA A 181 -3.08 -13.84 -11.95
CA ALA A 181 -3.03 -12.43 -12.33
C ALA A 181 -4.19 -11.63 -11.72
N GLY A 182 -3.89 -10.41 -11.32
CA GLY A 182 -4.85 -9.44 -10.80
C GLY A 182 -4.47 -8.03 -11.22
N ILE A 183 -5.12 -7.02 -10.66
CA ILE A 183 -4.85 -5.61 -10.88
C ILE A 183 -4.36 -4.97 -9.58
N ALA A 184 -3.30 -4.18 -9.64
CA ALA A 184 -2.82 -3.37 -8.54
C ALA A 184 -2.58 -1.93 -8.98
N ILE A 185 -3.33 -0.98 -8.44
CA ILE A 185 -3.21 0.44 -8.79
C ILE A 185 -1.99 1.03 -8.09
N VAL A 186 -1.21 1.78 -8.85
CA VAL A 186 -0.07 2.54 -8.35
C VAL A 186 -0.59 3.89 -7.85
N PRO A 187 -0.42 4.22 -6.56
CA PRO A 187 -0.84 5.51 -6.05
C PRO A 187 0.01 6.62 -6.65
N ALA A 188 -0.63 7.71 -7.07
CA ALA A 188 0.09 8.91 -7.49
C ALA A 188 0.79 9.54 -6.28
N VAL A 189 2.12 9.61 -6.33
CA VAL A 189 2.93 10.27 -5.29
C VAL A 189 3.24 11.69 -5.75
N PRO A 190 2.81 12.73 -5.01
CA PRO A 190 3.15 14.11 -5.35
C PRO A 190 4.64 14.38 -5.07
N HIS A 191 5.24 15.24 -5.87
CA HIS A 191 6.57 15.80 -5.63
C HIS A 191 6.46 17.31 -5.55
N PRO A 192 5.91 17.85 -4.44
CA PRO A 192 5.62 19.27 -4.34
C PRO A 192 6.89 20.09 -4.06
N GLU A 193 6.94 21.28 -4.62
CA GLU A 193 7.85 22.34 -4.23
C GLU A 193 7.22 23.25 -3.17
N PRO A 194 8.03 23.96 -2.34
CA PRO A 194 7.50 24.93 -1.39
C PRO A 194 6.61 25.97 -2.06
N GLY A 195 5.36 26.08 -1.60
CA GLY A 195 4.37 27.01 -2.16
C GLY A 195 3.45 26.45 -3.22
N ASP A 196 3.73 25.25 -3.74
CA ASP A 196 2.84 24.57 -4.68
C ASP A 196 1.44 24.38 -4.11
N ARG A 197 0.44 24.30 -5.00
CA ARG A 197 -0.94 23.99 -4.61
C ARG A 197 -1.12 22.50 -4.42
N THR A 198 -1.99 22.13 -3.46
CA THR A 198 -2.42 20.76 -3.22
C THR A 198 -3.53 20.37 -4.21
N GLU A 199 -3.14 20.05 -5.45
CA GLU A 199 -4.08 19.84 -6.56
C GLU A 199 -4.06 18.40 -7.10
N GLN A 200 -3.58 17.43 -6.32
CA GLN A 200 -3.50 16.04 -6.75
C GLN A 200 -4.88 15.37 -6.78
N ILE A 201 -4.95 14.28 -7.56
CA ILE A 201 -6.09 13.36 -7.46
C ILE A 201 -6.12 12.73 -6.06
N LYS A 202 -7.30 12.69 -5.46
CA LYS A 202 -7.55 12.06 -4.17
C LYS A 202 -8.25 10.72 -4.38
N ILE A 203 -7.74 9.66 -3.79
CA ILE A 203 -8.38 8.36 -3.77
C ILE A 203 -9.20 8.31 -2.48
N LEU A 204 -10.52 8.29 -2.60
CA LEU A 204 -11.45 8.35 -1.48
C LEU A 204 -11.84 6.97 -1.00
N GLN A 205 -12.09 6.05 -1.94
CA GLN A 205 -12.54 4.69 -1.63
C GLN A 205 -12.18 3.74 -2.77
N VAL A 206 -11.94 2.50 -2.41
CA VAL A 206 -11.78 1.37 -3.34
C VAL A 206 -12.69 0.25 -2.89
N ASP A 207 -13.49 -0.28 -3.82
CA ASP A 207 -14.32 -1.47 -3.59
C ASP A 207 -14.05 -2.49 -4.68
N GLN A 208 -14.01 -3.77 -4.31
CA GLN A 208 -13.90 -4.88 -5.25
C GLN A 208 -15.12 -5.78 -5.17
N LYS A 209 -15.51 -6.32 -6.32
CA LYS A 209 -16.49 -7.39 -6.43
C LYS A 209 -15.85 -8.53 -7.18
N PRO A 210 -15.53 -9.64 -6.50
CA PRO A 210 -15.06 -10.83 -7.19
C PRO A 210 -16.18 -11.37 -8.07
N GLY A 211 -15.85 -11.71 -9.31
CA GLY A 211 -16.75 -12.35 -10.26
C GLY A 211 -16.41 -13.82 -10.42
N ALA A 212 -17.29 -14.57 -11.05
CA ALA A 212 -17.05 -15.97 -11.39
C ALA A 212 -16.04 -16.11 -12.52
N GLY A 213 -15.19 -17.15 -12.48
CA GLY A 213 -14.29 -17.51 -13.58
C GLY A 213 -13.10 -16.57 -13.79
N GLY A 214 -12.68 -15.84 -12.75
CA GLY A 214 -11.53 -14.92 -12.84
C GLY A 214 -11.88 -13.54 -13.40
N HIS A 215 -13.14 -13.26 -13.63
CA HIS A 215 -13.64 -11.92 -13.91
C HIS A 215 -13.87 -11.16 -12.61
N GLY A 216 -13.67 -9.84 -12.61
CA GLY A 216 -13.86 -9.01 -11.43
C GLY A 216 -14.20 -7.58 -11.78
N GLU A 217 -14.69 -6.85 -10.80
CA GLU A 217 -14.93 -5.42 -10.89
C GLU A 217 -14.23 -4.69 -9.74
N ILE A 218 -13.55 -3.61 -10.06
CA ILE A 218 -13.00 -2.68 -9.08
C ILE A 218 -13.68 -1.33 -9.30
N THR A 219 -14.22 -0.79 -8.24
CA THR A 219 -14.79 0.55 -8.22
C THR A 219 -13.86 1.49 -7.45
N LEU A 220 -13.35 2.53 -8.11
CA LEU A 220 -12.57 3.60 -7.51
C LEU A 220 -13.45 4.84 -7.39
N THR A 221 -13.58 5.37 -6.18
CA THR A 221 -14.11 6.71 -5.95
C THR A 221 -12.94 7.67 -5.79
N VAL A 222 -12.81 8.61 -6.70
CA VAL A 222 -11.72 9.58 -6.76
C VAL A 222 -12.26 11.01 -6.78
N ALA A 223 -11.43 11.97 -6.34
CA ALA A 223 -11.74 13.38 -6.47
C ALA A 223 -10.56 14.14 -7.10
N GLY A 224 -10.85 15.01 -8.05
CA GLY A 224 -9.87 15.85 -8.73
C GLY A 224 -10.43 17.23 -9.04
N LEU A 225 -9.58 18.16 -9.40
CA LEU A 225 -9.99 19.50 -9.81
C LEU A 225 -10.69 19.47 -11.16
N GLY A 226 -11.85 20.11 -11.24
CA GLY A 226 -12.58 20.35 -12.48
C GLY A 226 -11.74 21.10 -13.51
N GLY A 227 -11.90 20.75 -14.79
CA GLY A 227 -11.11 21.28 -15.90
C GLY A 227 -9.73 20.63 -16.05
N ARG A 228 -9.38 19.61 -15.23
CA ARG A 228 -8.10 18.88 -15.30
C ARG A 228 -8.29 17.40 -15.65
N SER A 229 -7.21 16.79 -16.14
CA SER A 229 -7.10 15.34 -16.31
C SER A 229 -5.96 14.82 -15.45
N TYR A 230 -6.18 13.66 -14.82
CA TYR A 230 -5.18 12.96 -14.02
C TYR A 230 -4.92 11.59 -14.58
N THR A 231 -3.78 11.01 -14.22
CA THR A 231 -3.43 9.64 -14.57
C THR A 231 -3.24 8.80 -13.32
N LEU A 232 -3.68 7.53 -13.40
CA LEU A 232 -3.34 6.49 -12.42
C LEU A 232 -2.80 5.30 -13.22
N ASP A 233 -1.63 4.81 -12.84
CA ASP A 233 -1.07 3.60 -13.41
C ASP A 233 -1.56 2.39 -12.63
N ALA A 234 -1.69 1.25 -13.31
CA ALA A 234 -1.98 -0.03 -12.69
C ALA A 234 -1.06 -1.11 -13.24
N VAL A 235 -0.46 -1.86 -12.34
CA VAL A 235 0.33 -3.06 -12.67
C VAL A 235 -0.64 -4.22 -12.85
N THR A 236 -0.62 -4.83 -14.03
CA THR A 236 -1.43 -6.00 -14.33
C THR A 236 -0.88 -6.74 -15.54
N PRO A 237 -0.80 -8.09 -15.51
CA PRO A 237 -0.50 -8.89 -16.69
C PRO A 237 -1.77 -9.25 -17.48
N LEU A 238 -2.96 -8.81 -17.06
CA LEU A 238 -4.22 -9.09 -17.75
C LEU A 238 -4.27 -8.36 -19.10
N ALA A 239 -4.60 -9.10 -20.14
CA ALA A 239 -4.62 -8.56 -21.52
C ALA A 239 -5.80 -7.61 -21.76
N ASN A 240 -6.95 -7.90 -21.13
CA ASN A 240 -8.21 -7.20 -21.34
C ASN A 240 -8.68 -6.59 -20.03
N VAL A 241 -8.49 -5.28 -19.90
CA VAL A 241 -9.04 -4.49 -18.80
C VAL A 241 -9.86 -3.38 -19.40
N GLY A 242 -11.16 -3.37 -19.11
CA GLY A 242 -12.09 -2.30 -19.46
C GLY A 242 -12.15 -1.24 -18.37
N ALA A 243 -12.48 0.00 -18.73
CA ALA A 243 -12.77 1.03 -17.75
C ALA A 243 -13.98 1.86 -18.15
N GLU A 244 -14.87 2.11 -17.21
CA GLU A 244 -15.93 3.13 -17.29
C GLU A 244 -15.49 4.34 -16.47
N GLY A 245 -15.62 5.54 -17.04
CA GLY A 245 -15.24 6.81 -16.38
C GLY A 245 -13.77 7.21 -16.56
N ALA A 246 -12.95 6.40 -17.25
CA ALA A 246 -11.57 6.71 -17.63
C ALA A 246 -11.24 6.13 -19.00
N ALA A 247 -10.29 6.73 -19.72
CA ALA A 247 -9.68 6.11 -20.89
C ALA A 247 -8.52 5.20 -20.43
N VAL A 248 -8.35 4.05 -21.12
CA VAL A 248 -7.32 3.06 -20.82
C VAL A 248 -6.24 3.11 -21.91
N GLU A 249 -4.99 3.26 -21.49
CA GLU A 249 -3.81 3.14 -22.34
C GLU A 249 -2.95 1.96 -21.84
N LYS A 250 -2.44 1.12 -22.77
CA LYS A 250 -1.52 0.03 -22.41
C LYS A 250 -0.13 0.58 -22.09
N THR A 251 0.53 0.02 -21.06
CA THR A 251 1.91 0.33 -20.69
C THR A 251 2.74 -0.96 -20.66
N GLN A 252 4.05 -0.85 -20.42
CA GLN A 252 4.92 -2.03 -20.29
C GLN A 252 4.57 -2.92 -19.10
N GLN A 253 4.03 -2.34 -18.00
CA GLN A 253 3.74 -3.05 -16.76
C GLN A 253 2.24 -3.31 -16.55
N GLY A 254 1.38 -2.82 -17.46
CA GLY A 254 -0.05 -2.97 -17.34
C GLY A 254 -0.82 -1.89 -18.09
N ILE A 255 -1.54 -1.03 -17.38
CA ILE A 255 -2.38 0.02 -17.96
C ILE A 255 -2.19 1.36 -17.27
N ARG A 256 -2.54 2.43 -17.99
CA ARG A 256 -2.68 3.79 -17.47
C ARG A 256 -4.12 4.25 -17.66
N LEU A 257 -4.73 4.71 -16.60
CA LEU A 257 -6.06 5.31 -16.59
C LEU A 257 -5.93 6.81 -16.74
N LYS A 258 -6.59 7.38 -17.74
CA LYS A 258 -6.70 8.83 -17.96
C LYS A 258 -8.09 9.28 -17.51
N ILE A 259 -8.14 10.11 -16.46
CA ILE A 259 -9.37 10.46 -15.74
C ILE A 259 -9.62 11.96 -15.92
N PRO A 260 -10.53 12.38 -16.80
CA PRO A 260 -10.90 13.79 -16.94
C PRO A 260 -11.87 14.20 -15.84
N PHE A 261 -11.75 15.42 -15.34
CA PHE A 261 -12.69 16.04 -14.41
C PHE A 261 -13.27 17.31 -15.02
N GLU A 262 -14.59 17.36 -15.14
CA GLU A 262 -15.33 18.51 -15.64
C GLU A 262 -15.89 19.34 -14.47
N GLY A 263 -16.19 20.63 -14.72
CA GLY A 263 -16.76 21.54 -13.72
C GLY A 263 -15.71 22.41 -13.03
N SER A 264 -15.98 22.85 -11.81
CA SER A 264 -15.11 23.72 -11.01
C SER A 264 -14.93 23.18 -9.58
N GLY A 265 -13.80 23.53 -8.94
CA GLY A 265 -13.45 23.00 -7.63
C GLY A 265 -13.14 21.49 -7.68
N TYR A 266 -13.10 20.85 -6.50
CA TYR A 266 -12.94 19.39 -6.43
C TYR A 266 -14.25 18.69 -6.76
N VAL A 267 -14.21 17.83 -7.76
CA VAL A 267 -15.33 17.02 -8.23
C VAL A 267 -15.04 15.55 -7.96
N GLN A 268 -16.02 14.81 -7.48
CA GLN A 268 -15.93 13.36 -7.32
C GLN A 268 -16.29 12.64 -8.63
N ARG A 269 -15.58 11.52 -8.88
CA ARG A 269 -15.89 10.58 -9.97
C ARG A 269 -15.76 9.14 -9.50
N THR A 270 -16.54 8.30 -10.13
CA THR A 270 -16.45 6.84 -9.98
C THR A 270 -15.85 6.26 -11.24
N ILE A 271 -14.81 5.45 -11.09
CA ILE A 271 -14.18 4.68 -12.14
C ILE A 271 -14.47 3.22 -11.87
N ARG A 272 -14.99 2.49 -12.85
CA ARG A 272 -15.20 1.04 -12.76
C ARG A 272 -14.24 0.34 -13.70
N LEU A 273 -13.44 -0.56 -13.16
CA LEU A 273 -12.57 -1.44 -13.94
C LEU A 273 -13.19 -2.83 -13.99
N SER A 274 -13.25 -3.41 -15.19
CA SER A 274 -13.68 -4.79 -15.42
C SER A 274 -12.55 -5.61 -16.03
N PHE A 275 -12.37 -6.85 -15.60
CA PHE A 275 -11.31 -7.75 -16.06
C PHE A 275 -11.70 -9.21 -15.97
#